data_c7fbae66dacaf0740f7eae365a5c866a
#
_entry.id   c7fbae66dacaf0740f7eae365a5c866a
#
_cell.length_a   1.000
_cell.length_b   1.000
_cell.length_c   1.000
_cell.angle_alpha   90.00
_cell.angle_beta   90.00
_cell.angle_gamma   90.00
#
_symmetry.space_group_name_H-M   'P 1'
#
loop_
_entity.id
_entity.type
_entity.pdbx_description
1 polymer ?
#
loop_
_entity_poly.entity_id
_entity_poly.type
_entity_poly.pdbx_seq_one_letter_code
_entity_poly.pdbx_strand_id
1 'polypeptide(L)'
;MNRRGAPLTVGLALVGLIWAGPGCSARDDGSSPEAAVRSLIAAARAGDRTAVYDRFGPLTRAHIEALLAATHPTGGARMLAPEDLVTVGWLPPAWEASGTRLLNREGDEAEVEVYAASGDRQAVHTVREGKVWKVELPLR
;
A
#
# COMPACT_ATOMS: atom_id res chain seq x y z
N MET A 1 -27.80 -67.54 38.59
CA MET A 1 -27.83 -66.33 39.40
C MET A 1 -27.07 -65.27 38.67
N ASN A 2 -27.78 -64.41 38.01
CA ASN A 2 -27.71 -62.97 37.83
C ASN A 2 -26.43 -62.24 38.27
N ARG A 3 -25.78 -61.55 37.35
CA ARG A 3 -25.49 -60.10 37.51
C ARG A 3 -25.17 -59.51 36.16
N ARG A 4 -26.02 -58.58 35.80
CA ARG A 4 -25.96 -57.66 34.65
C ARG A 4 -24.84 -56.71 34.88
N GLY A 5 -23.98 -56.52 33.89
CA GLY A 5 -23.02 -55.43 33.78
C GLY A 5 -23.30 -54.65 32.51
N ALA A 6 -23.75 -53.40 32.67
CA ALA A 6 -24.06 -52.50 31.59
C ALA A 6 -22.78 -51.98 30.92
N PRO A 7 -22.78 -51.73 29.59
CA PRO A 7 -21.66 -51.11 28.95
C PRO A 7 -21.74 -49.58 29.11
N LEU A 8 -20.67 -49.00 29.64
CA LEU A 8 -20.40 -47.56 29.64
C LEU A 8 -19.98 -47.10 28.25
N THR A 9 -20.89 -46.44 27.58
CA THR A 9 -20.61 -45.72 26.34
C THR A 9 -19.85 -44.45 26.66
N VAL A 10 -18.53 -44.46 26.43
CA VAL A 10 -17.70 -43.24 26.49
C VAL A 10 -17.87 -42.52 25.17
N GLY A 11 -18.65 -41.42 25.19
CA GLY A 11 -18.79 -40.51 24.08
C GLY A 11 -17.50 -39.69 23.91
N LEU A 12 -16.79 -39.95 22.85
CA LEU A 12 -15.62 -39.17 22.42
C LEU A 12 -16.12 -37.90 21.73
N ALA A 13 -16.18 -36.77 22.48
CA ALA A 13 -16.45 -35.45 21.92
C ALA A 13 -15.20 -34.99 21.19
N LEU A 14 -15.21 -35.07 19.86
CA LEU A 14 -14.24 -34.41 19.00
C LEU A 14 -14.48 -32.92 19.03
N VAL A 15 -13.72 -32.23 19.87
CA VAL A 15 -13.62 -30.75 19.84
C VAL A 15 -12.75 -30.41 18.65
N GLY A 16 -13.40 -30.04 17.54
CA GLY A 16 -12.75 -29.48 16.36
C GLY A 16 -12.18 -28.12 16.71
N LEU A 17 -10.87 -28.03 16.91
CA LEU A 17 -10.13 -26.78 17.02
C LEU A 17 -10.08 -26.15 15.63
N ILE A 18 -11.03 -25.26 15.34
CA ILE A 18 -10.96 -24.39 14.17
C ILE A 18 -9.83 -23.39 14.44
N TRP A 19 -8.66 -23.64 13.90
CA TRP A 19 -7.60 -22.66 13.78
C TRP A 19 -8.05 -21.63 12.75
N ALA A 20 -8.76 -20.60 13.20
CA ALA A 20 -8.87 -19.37 12.47
C ALA A 20 -7.47 -18.74 12.49
N GLY A 21 -6.66 -19.03 11.49
CA GLY A 21 -5.42 -18.33 11.25
C GLY A 21 -5.74 -16.85 11.10
N PRO A 22 -4.99 -15.94 11.76
CA PRO A 22 -5.13 -14.52 11.51
C PRO A 22 -4.59 -14.22 10.12
N GLY A 23 -5.45 -14.33 9.13
CA GLY A 23 -5.27 -13.73 7.82
C GLY A 23 -5.48 -12.23 7.93
N CYS A 24 -4.72 -11.56 8.78
CA CYS A 24 -4.54 -10.12 8.70
C CYS A 24 -3.65 -9.83 7.50
N SER A 25 -4.22 -9.85 6.31
CA SER A 25 -3.80 -8.93 5.27
C SER A 25 -4.10 -7.55 5.87
N ALA A 26 -3.16 -6.98 6.61
CA ALA A 26 -3.17 -5.58 6.92
C ALA A 26 -3.24 -4.88 5.56
N ARG A 27 -4.42 -4.40 5.18
CA ARG A 27 -4.56 -3.50 4.05
C ARG A 27 -3.65 -2.34 4.40
N ASP A 28 -2.54 -2.22 3.67
CA ASP A 28 -1.69 -1.06 3.72
C ASP A 28 -2.49 0.11 3.13
N ASP A 29 -3.30 0.74 3.98
CA ASP A 29 -4.32 1.72 3.62
C ASP A 29 -3.91 3.17 3.90
N GLY A 30 -2.62 3.37 4.21
CA GLY A 30 -2.12 4.67 4.59
C GLY A 30 -2.38 5.03 6.06
N SER A 31 -2.62 4.05 6.93
CA SER A 31 -2.79 4.25 8.37
C SER A 31 -1.52 4.79 9.06
N SER A 32 -0.35 4.59 8.48
CA SER A 32 0.94 5.15 8.89
C SER A 32 1.74 5.63 7.68
N PRO A 33 2.79 6.47 7.89
CA PRO A 33 3.68 6.89 6.80
C PRO A 33 4.28 5.70 6.04
N GLU A 34 4.76 4.68 6.75
CA GLU A 34 5.34 3.48 6.15
C GLU A 34 4.29 2.66 5.38
N ALA A 35 3.06 2.56 5.92
CA ALA A 35 1.95 1.88 5.25
C ALA A 35 1.58 2.58 3.93
N ALA A 36 1.59 3.91 3.90
CA ALA A 36 1.35 4.69 2.69
C ALA A 36 2.38 4.39 1.60
N VAL A 37 3.66 4.36 1.96
CA VAL A 37 4.75 4.05 1.02
C VAL A 37 4.67 2.60 0.53
N ARG A 38 4.44 1.63 1.40
CA ARG A 38 4.25 0.22 1.01
C ARG A 38 3.06 0.05 0.06
N SER A 39 1.96 0.72 0.35
CA SER A 39 0.75 0.70 -0.47
C SER A 39 0.99 1.28 -1.86
N LEU A 40 1.76 2.38 -1.97
CA LEU A 40 2.17 2.95 -3.25
C LEU A 40 3.04 1.97 -4.05
N ILE A 41 4.04 1.36 -3.41
CA ILE A 41 4.92 0.38 -4.04
C ILE A 41 4.11 -0.83 -4.54
N ALA A 42 3.17 -1.32 -3.74
CA ALA A 42 2.32 -2.44 -4.12
C ALA A 42 1.43 -2.10 -5.34
N ALA A 43 0.80 -0.93 -5.35
CA ALA A 43 0.02 -0.45 -6.49
C ALA A 43 0.87 -0.30 -7.77
N ALA A 44 2.07 0.26 -7.64
CA ALA A 44 3.01 0.41 -8.74
C ALA A 44 3.43 -0.94 -9.33
N ARG A 45 3.75 -1.93 -8.48
CA ARG A 45 4.08 -3.30 -8.90
C ARG A 45 2.92 -4.01 -9.60
N ALA A 46 1.70 -3.74 -9.15
CA ALA A 46 0.49 -4.27 -9.78
C ALA A 46 0.15 -3.60 -11.13
N GLY A 47 0.81 -2.49 -11.47
CA GLY A 47 0.47 -1.70 -12.64
C GLY A 47 -0.84 -0.93 -12.52
N ASP A 48 -1.35 -0.78 -11.31
CA ASP A 48 -2.60 -0.09 -11.03
C ASP A 48 -2.39 1.43 -10.92
N ARG A 49 -2.50 2.11 -12.06
CA ARG A 49 -2.28 3.57 -12.17
C ARG A 49 -3.24 4.38 -11.32
N THR A 50 -4.49 3.98 -11.27
CA THR A 50 -5.51 4.65 -10.47
C THR A 50 -5.16 4.56 -8.98
N ALA A 51 -4.84 3.35 -8.50
CA ALA A 51 -4.41 3.17 -7.13
C ALA A 51 -3.11 3.94 -6.81
N VAL A 52 -2.15 4.02 -7.75
CA VAL A 52 -0.93 4.82 -7.59
C VAL A 52 -1.29 6.30 -7.44
N TYR A 53 -2.12 6.85 -8.33
CA TYR A 53 -2.56 8.24 -8.28
C TYR A 53 -3.27 8.57 -6.96
N ASP A 54 -4.13 7.68 -6.49
CA ASP A 54 -4.86 7.83 -5.22
C ASP A 54 -3.95 7.84 -3.99
N ARG A 55 -2.73 7.30 -4.10
CA ARG A 55 -1.73 7.31 -3.01
C ARG A 55 -0.90 8.57 -2.98
N PHE A 56 -0.94 9.41 -4.01
CA PHE A 56 -0.22 10.67 -4.02
C PHE A 56 -0.87 11.72 -3.12
N GLY A 57 -0.05 12.54 -2.52
CA GLY A 57 -0.46 13.68 -1.74
C GLY A 57 -0.92 14.86 -2.59
N PRO A 58 -1.47 15.90 -1.96
CA PRO A 58 -2.11 17.01 -2.67
C PRO A 58 -1.16 17.77 -3.60
N LEU A 59 0.11 17.97 -3.24
CA LEU A 59 1.06 18.67 -4.08
C LEU A 59 1.42 17.87 -5.34
N THR A 60 1.66 16.58 -5.18
CA THR A 60 1.94 15.68 -6.31
C THR A 60 0.76 15.61 -7.26
N ARG A 61 -0.46 15.46 -6.75
CA ARG A 61 -1.67 15.46 -7.60
C ARG A 61 -1.86 16.78 -8.33
N ALA A 62 -1.72 17.92 -7.63
CA ALA A 62 -1.84 19.23 -8.25
C ALA A 62 -0.81 19.45 -9.38
N HIS A 63 0.41 18.93 -9.20
CA HIS A 63 1.44 18.99 -10.24
C HIS A 63 1.06 18.15 -11.47
N ILE A 64 0.58 16.92 -11.28
CA ILE A 64 0.10 16.05 -12.36
C ILE A 64 -1.04 16.71 -13.11
N GLU A 65 -2.00 17.29 -12.41
CA GLU A 65 -3.13 18.02 -13.00
C GLU A 65 -2.69 19.26 -13.79
N ALA A 66 -1.70 20.00 -13.28
CA ALA A 66 -1.11 21.15 -13.98
C ALA A 66 -0.40 20.70 -15.27
N LEU A 67 0.36 19.61 -15.24
CA LEU A 67 0.97 19.02 -16.44
C LEU A 67 -0.09 18.60 -17.45
N LEU A 68 -1.16 17.96 -16.99
CA LEU A 68 -2.28 17.57 -17.84
C LEU A 68 -2.93 18.78 -18.51
N ALA A 69 -3.19 19.84 -17.75
CA ALA A 69 -3.75 21.08 -18.29
C ALA A 69 -2.84 21.74 -19.34
N ALA A 70 -1.51 21.68 -19.15
CA ALA A 70 -0.53 22.22 -20.10
C ALA A 70 -0.41 21.37 -21.39
N THR A 71 -0.77 20.09 -21.35
CA THR A 71 -0.68 19.17 -22.48
C THR A 71 -1.96 19.09 -23.30
N HIS A 72 -3.05 19.80 -22.93
CA HIS A 72 -4.30 19.78 -23.70
C HIS A 72 -4.08 20.31 -25.11
N PRO A 73 -4.13 19.46 -26.13
CA PRO A 73 -4.04 19.90 -27.51
C PRO A 73 -5.33 20.62 -27.88
N THR A 74 -5.20 21.79 -28.50
CA THR A 74 -6.29 22.47 -29.20
C THR A 74 -6.72 21.59 -30.38
N GLY A 75 -7.74 20.75 -30.20
CA GLY A 75 -8.36 20.00 -31.28
C GLY A 75 -8.45 18.51 -31.08
N GLY A 76 -9.58 18.03 -30.58
CA GLY A 76 -10.10 16.68 -30.82
C GLY A 76 -9.32 15.47 -30.31
N ALA A 77 -8.23 15.64 -29.60
CA ALA A 77 -7.49 14.53 -29.00
C ALA A 77 -8.22 13.99 -27.77
N ARG A 78 -8.09 12.67 -27.56
CA ARG A 78 -8.61 11.97 -26.39
C ARG A 78 -8.18 12.71 -25.13
N MET A 79 -9.14 13.07 -24.29
CA MET A 79 -8.84 13.62 -22.97
C MET A 79 -8.12 12.56 -22.15
N LEU A 80 -6.89 12.85 -21.76
CA LEU A 80 -6.13 12.02 -20.84
C LEU A 80 -6.67 12.23 -19.41
N ALA A 81 -6.77 11.17 -18.65
CA ALA A 81 -7.03 11.26 -17.22
C ALA A 81 -5.70 11.49 -16.46
N PRO A 82 -5.72 12.09 -15.25
CA PRO A 82 -4.51 12.31 -14.47
C PRO A 82 -3.68 11.04 -14.25
N GLU A 83 -4.32 9.91 -14.03
CA GLU A 83 -3.70 8.60 -13.88
C GLU A 83 -2.97 8.11 -15.15
N ASP A 84 -3.33 8.61 -16.33
CA ASP A 84 -2.64 8.28 -17.57
C ASP A 84 -1.21 8.87 -17.63
N LEU A 85 -0.96 9.94 -16.88
CA LEU A 85 0.36 10.55 -16.74
C LEU A 85 1.24 9.81 -15.71
N VAL A 86 0.65 8.95 -14.91
CA VAL A 86 1.39 8.14 -13.95
C VAL A 86 2.15 7.05 -14.70
N THR A 87 3.45 7.25 -14.85
CA THR A 87 4.31 6.21 -15.42
C THR A 87 4.60 5.16 -14.37
N VAL A 88 3.94 4.02 -14.50
CA VAL A 88 4.19 2.85 -13.65
C VAL A 88 5.49 2.23 -14.10
N GLY A 89 6.61 2.56 -13.47
CA GLY A 89 7.92 2.04 -13.89
C GLY A 89 9.08 2.98 -13.56
N TRP A 90 8.83 4.01 -12.77
CA TRP A 90 9.89 4.89 -12.26
C TRP A 90 10.84 4.17 -11.28
N LEU A 91 10.43 3.03 -10.73
CA LEU A 91 11.32 2.13 -10.03
C LEU A 91 12.04 1.26 -11.07
N PRO A 92 13.37 1.23 -11.08
CA PRO A 92 14.10 0.32 -11.95
C PRO A 92 13.60 -1.11 -11.76
N PRO A 93 13.48 -1.91 -12.82
CA PRO A 93 13.00 -3.30 -12.70
C PRO A 93 13.82 -4.16 -11.73
N ALA A 94 15.09 -3.81 -11.53
CA ALA A 94 16.00 -4.46 -10.60
C ALA A 94 15.87 -3.95 -9.15
N TRP A 95 15.10 -2.87 -8.91
CA TRP A 95 14.98 -2.29 -7.58
C TRP A 95 13.79 -2.89 -6.85
N GLU A 96 14.07 -3.85 -5.98
CA GLU A 96 13.06 -4.46 -5.13
C GLU A 96 13.16 -3.89 -3.72
N ALA A 97 12.14 -3.13 -3.33
CA ALA A 97 12.02 -2.68 -1.96
C ALA A 97 11.90 -3.88 -1.01
N SER A 98 12.84 -4.01 -0.10
CA SER A 98 12.85 -5.03 0.94
C SER A 98 12.08 -4.59 2.18
N GLY A 99 12.00 -3.27 2.41
CA GLY A 99 11.26 -2.73 3.53
C GLY A 99 11.22 -1.22 3.55
N THR A 100 10.52 -0.72 4.57
CA THR A 100 10.35 0.70 4.85
C THR A 100 10.67 0.99 6.31
N ARG A 101 11.22 2.16 6.60
CA ARG A 101 11.52 2.62 7.95
C ARG A 101 11.21 4.09 8.09
N LEU A 102 10.50 4.47 9.14
CA LEU A 102 10.29 5.88 9.49
C LEU A 102 11.63 6.52 9.88
N LEU A 103 12.00 7.61 9.21
CA LEU A 103 13.18 8.41 9.55
C LEU A 103 12.84 9.54 10.51
N ASN A 104 11.79 10.29 10.17
CA ASN A 104 11.32 11.43 10.95
C ASN A 104 9.81 11.61 10.78
N ARG A 105 9.18 12.23 11.79
CA ARG A 105 7.79 12.63 11.75
C ARG A 105 7.59 13.92 12.54
N GLU A 106 7.02 14.92 11.88
CA GLU A 106 6.65 16.20 12.47
C GLU A 106 5.19 16.52 12.12
N GLY A 107 4.31 16.33 13.10
CA GLY A 107 2.87 16.58 12.92
C GLY A 107 2.25 15.72 11.82
N ASP A 108 1.87 16.37 10.72
CA ASP A 108 1.22 15.75 9.56
C ASP A 108 2.19 15.48 8.40
N GLU A 109 3.48 15.63 8.63
CA GLU A 109 4.55 15.33 7.67
C GLU A 109 5.46 14.24 8.24
N ALA A 110 5.98 13.37 7.36
CA ALA A 110 6.95 12.37 7.75
C ALA A 110 7.87 12.01 6.59
N GLU A 111 9.04 11.51 6.94
CA GLU A 111 10.03 11.00 6.00
C GLU A 111 10.24 9.51 6.25
N VAL A 112 10.09 8.72 5.19
CA VAL A 112 10.19 7.27 5.23
C VAL A 112 11.34 6.83 4.33
N GLU A 113 12.26 6.07 4.88
CA GLU A 113 13.31 5.41 4.09
C GLU A 113 12.75 4.12 3.49
N VAL A 114 12.94 3.97 2.19
CA VAL A 114 12.73 2.72 1.48
C VAL A 114 14.09 2.13 1.20
N TYR A 115 14.27 0.87 1.52
CA TYR A 115 15.55 0.18 1.29
C TYR A 115 15.34 -1.10 0.49
N ALA A 116 16.29 -1.38 -0.40
CA ALA A 116 16.34 -2.56 -1.23
C ALA A 116 17.34 -3.60 -0.68
N ALA A 117 17.19 -4.85 -1.12
CA ALA A 117 18.13 -5.92 -0.80
C ALA A 117 19.55 -5.66 -1.33
N SER A 118 19.67 -4.84 -2.40
CA SER A 118 20.95 -4.36 -2.94
C SER A 118 21.73 -3.43 -2.00
N GLY A 119 21.04 -2.89 -0.97
CA GLY A 119 21.59 -1.87 -0.06
C GLY A 119 21.22 -0.43 -0.48
N ASP A 120 20.55 -0.26 -1.62
CA ASP A 120 20.07 1.06 -2.06
C ASP A 120 19.02 1.60 -1.08
N ARG A 121 19.06 2.91 -0.85
CA ARG A 121 18.16 3.60 0.06
C ARG A 121 17.64 4.87 -0.57
N GLN A 122 16.36 5.15 -0.35
CA GLN A 122 15.71 6.36 -0.82
C GLN A 122 14.78 6.90 0.26
N ALA A 123 14.90 8.17 0.57
CA ALA A 123 13.95 8.88 1.42
C ALA A 123 12.73 9.31 0.60
N VAL A 124 11.56 9.09 1.16
CA VAL A 124 10.27 9.40 0.56
C VAL A 124 9.48 10.27 1.53
N HIS A 125 9.05 11.43 1.05
CA HIS A 125 8.24 12.34 1.84
C HIS A 125 6.78 11.89 1.86
N THR A 126 6.14 11.99 3.02
CA THR A 126 4.73 11.64 3.20
C THR A 126 4.02 12.73 3.98
N VAL A 127 2.75 12.95 3.63
CA VAL A 127 1.88 13.93 4.31
C VAL A 127 0.59 13.26 4.74
N ARG A 128 0.01 13.74 5.82
CA ARG A 128 -1.28 13.25 6.30
C ARG A 128 -2.41 14.12 5.75
N GLU A 129 -3.30 13.51 4.98
CA GLU A 129 -4.52 14.11 4.47
C GLU A 129 -5.72 13.54 5.23
N GLY A 130 -6.25 14.30 6.18
CA GLY A 130 -7.27 13.82 7.11
C GLY A 130 -6.74 12.71 8.04
N LYS A 131 -7.19 11.48 7.81
CA LYS A 131 -6.79 10.30 8.60
C LYS A 131 -5.81 9.39 7.87
N VAL A 132 -5.47 9.71 6.62
CA VAL A 132 -4.70 8.84 5.73
C VAL A 132 -3.39 9.51 5.35
N TRP A 133 -2.30 8.78 5.41
CA TRP A 133 -1.00 9.19 4.92
C TRP A 133 -0.92 8.99 3.41
N LYS A 134 -0.32 9.97 2.74
CA LYS A 134 -0.13 10.03 1.29
C LYS A 134 1.33 10.28 0.97
N VAL A 135 1.75 9.93 -0.22
CA VAL A 135 3.14 10.09 -0.67
C VAL A 135 3.27 11.35 -1.53
N GLU A 136 4.27 12.19 -1.20
CA GLU A 136 4.66 13.33 -2.02
C GLU A 136 5.94 13.00 -2.79
N LEU A 137 5.90 13.17 -4.10
CA LEU A 137 7.08 13.02 -4.95
C LEU A 137 7.90 14.30 -4.96
N PRO A 138 9.24 14.23 -5.06
CA PRO A 138 10.07 15.40 -5.26
C PRO A 138 9.78 15.99 -6.64
N LEU A 139 9.09 17.11 -6.66
CA LEU A 139 8.79 17.87 -7.89
C LEU A 139 10.05 18.65 -8.29
N ARG A 140 10.65 18.31 -9.42
CA ARG A 140 11.76 19.05 -10.04
C ARG A 140 11.31 19.76 -11.30
#